data_1390d2416101127f8b6661a7c1352bf3
#
_entry.id   1390d2416101127f8b6661a7c1352bf3
#
_cell.length_a   1.000
_cell.length_b   1.000
_cell.length_c   1.000
_cell.angle_alpha   90.00
_cell.angle_beta   90.00
_cell.angle_gamma   90.00
#
_symmetry.space_group_name_H-M   'P 1'
#
loop_
_entity.id
_entity.type
_entity.pdbx_description
1 polymer ?
#
loop_
_entity_poly.entity_id
_entity_poly.type
_entity_poly.pdbx_seq_one_letter_code
_entity_poly.pdbx_strand_id
1 'polypeptide(L)'
;MPTESNGGPRAPFERRRASENKATIVTYRDRFAQREITELAEAAGYSVQTLLPQKVVVKSEYGVGVGKAAELLEVVSDNDSKTLIIDEELTSSQANNLSKVTHVEVVDRDRLILNIFARRATTTEAKLQVQLAELKYEMPRVRDAVRYSVGGERTGFSGMGESAVDVKFMALKRQMTSVKEKLVRAQSYRKVQRVERRKLDLPFVSLAGYTSSGKTTLFNRLSAESKEESPSLFTTLTTTTRAVNLDDTMRRVMLSDTVGFISRLPTYMVEAFRSTLEELTYADLILLLLDASEDEEAMRIKLRTCLDTLGQLKVDSDRVLLVLNKIDIIEDQRARAIEEEPLFKDLSVLKISAVSGAGLHQLRNRILSRTRKQVITRAPSCCKNCKL
;
A
#
# COMPACT_ATOMS: atom_id res chain seq x y z
N MET A 1 -5.11 45.60 -21.65
CA MET A 1 -5.44 44.21 -22.04
C MET A 1 -4.53 43.28 -21.24
N PRO A 2 -5.02 42.53 -20.25
CA PRO A 2 -4.23 41.53 -19.55
C PRO A 2 -4.36 40.20 -20.30
N THR A 3 -3.22 39.56 -20.54
CA THR A 3 -3.04 38.27 -21.20
C THR A 3 -3.53 37.11 -20.29
N GLU A 4 -4.42 36.34 -20.85
CA GLU A 4 -4.91 35.09 -20.23
C GLU A 4 -3.77 34.10 -19.99
N SER A 5 -3.60 33.69 -18.74
CA SER A 5 -2.69 32.63 -18.35
C SER A 5 -3.29 31.24 -18.66
N ASN A 6 -2.70 30.60 -19.64
CA ASN A 6 -2.92 29.20 -20.04
C ASN A 6 -2.75 28.25 -18.85
N GLY A 7 -3.83 27.58 -18.42
CA GLY A 7 -3.83 26.54 -17.40
C GLY A 7 -3.20 25.25 -17.92
N GLY A 8 -1.88 25.15 -17.90
CA GLY A 8 -1.15 23.91 -18.07
C GLY A 8 -1.41 22.93 -16.90
N PRO A 9 -1.18 21.61 -17.05
CA PRO A 9 -1.38 20.63 -16.00
C PRO A 9 -0.51 21.00 -14.80
N ARG A 10 -1.13 21.12 -13.62
CA ARG A 10 -0.44 21.44 -12.36
C ARG A 10 0.72 20.48 -12.16
N ALA A 11 1.91 21.01 -11.99
CA ALA A 11 3.14 20.30 -11.71
C ALA A 11 3.04 19.46 -10.43
N PRO A 12 3.78 18.31 -10.31
CA PRO A 12 3.73 17.48 -9.14
C PRO A 12 4.21 18.25 -7.91
N PHE A 13 3.49 18.07 -6.84
CA PHE A 13 3.63 18.56 -5.47
C PHE A 13 5.00 19.20 -5.16
N GLU A 14 5.09 20.54 -5.20
CA GLU A 14 6.16 21.27 -4.55
C GLU A 14 6.10 21.02 -3.03
N ARG A 15 7.28 20.86 -2.40
CA ARG A 15 7.41 20.70 -0.94
C ARG A 15 6.85 21.94 -0.23
N ARG A 16 5.55 21.93 0.09
CA ARG A 16 4.96 22.93 0.99
C ARG A 16 5.63 22.82 2.35
N ARG A 17 5.93 23.94 3.00
CA ARG A 17 6.54 23.98 4.33
C ARG A 17 5.61 23.30 5.34
N ALA A 18 6.15 22.63 6.36
CA ALA A 18 5.40 21.86 7.37
C ALA A 18 4.27 22.65 8.07
N SER A 19 4.38 24.00 8.14
CA SER A 19 3.35 24.88 8.69
C SER A 19 2.10 25.05 7.79
N GLU A 20 2.14 24.63 6.51
CA GLU A 20 1.04 24.78 5.55
C GLU A 20 0.17 23.51 5.43
N ASN A 21 0.56 22.38 6.06
CA ASN A 21 -0.08 21.09 5.88
C ASN A 21 -0.89 20.64 7.12
N LYS A 22 -1.48 21.58 7.86
CA LYS A 22 -2.37 21.26 8.97
C LYS A 22 -3.63 20.58 8.46
N ALA A 23 -4.00 19.45 9.07
CA ALA A 23 -5.16 18.65 8.68
C ALA A 23 -6.06 18.30 9.84
N THR A 24 -7.36 18.37 9.61
CA THR A 24 -8.40 17.75 10.43
C THR A 24 -8.82 16.44 9.78
N ILE A 25 -9.00 15.38 10.55
CA ILE A 25 -9.35 14.03 10.06
C ILE A 25 -10.73 13.64 10.57
N VAL A 26 -11.59 13.16 9.68
CA VAL A 26 -12.83 12.44 10.01
C VAL A 26 -12.59 10.95 9.80
N THR A 27 -12.79 10.16 10.85
CA THR A 27 -12.52 8.72 10.83
C THR A 27 -13.54 7.94 11.66
N TYR A 28 -13.39 6.63 11.77
CA TYR A 28 -14.23 5.77 12.58
C TYR A 28 -13.89 5.87 14.08
N ARG A 29 -14.82 5.42 14.94
CA ARG A 29 -14.62 5.38 16.41
C ARG A 29 -13.63 4.28 16.84
N ASP A 30 -13.36 3.35 15.98
CA ASP A 30 -12.41 2.27 16.21
C ASP A 30 -10.96 2.80 16.35
N ARG A 31 -10.27 2.36 17.39
CA ARG A 31 -8.90 2.81 17.72
C ARG A 31 -7.90 2.46 16.64
N PHE A 32 -8.06 1.29 16.03
CA PHE A 32 -7.18 0.85 14.95
C PHE A 32 -7.30 1.77 13.74
N ALA A 33 -8.54 2.10 13.30
CA ALA A 33 -8.78 3.01 12.19
C ALA A 33 -8.22 4.41 12.47
N GLN A 34 -8.41 4.93 13.69
CA GLN A 34 -7.89 6.24 14.10
C GLN A 34 -6.36 6.30 14.02
N ARG A 35 -5.70 5.27 14.53
CA ARG A 35 -4.23 5.17 14.51
C ARG A 35 -3.72 5.04 13.07
N GLU A 36 -4.31 4.15 12.28
CA GLU A 36 -3.89 3.92 10.90
C GLU A 36 -4.02 5.17 10.03
N ILE A 37 -5.17 5.88 10.09
CA ILE A 37 -5.36 7.09 9.27
C ILE A 37 -4.45 8.24 9.71
N THR A 38 -4.14 8.35 11.01
CA THR A 38 -3.18 9.32 11.54
C THR A 38 -1.79 9.05 10.97
N GLU A 39 -1.33 7.80 11.06
CA GLU A 39 -0.03 7.39 10.52
C GLU A 39 0.04 7.60 8.99
N LEU A 40 -1.07 7.37 8.26
CA LEU A 40 -1.17 7.65 6.82
C LEU A 40 -1.07 9.16 6.54
N ALA A 41 -1.77 10.00 7.30
CA ALA A 41 -1.72 11.44 7.13
C ALA A 41 -0.30 11.99 7.39
N GLU A 42 0.36 11.55 8.44
CA GLU A 42 1.75 11.90 8.76
C GLU A 42 2.72 11.43 7.66
N ALA A 43 2.55 10.20 7.15
CA ALA A 43 3.35 9.67 6.04
C ALA A 43 3.15 10.48 4.74
N ALA A 44 1.96 11.01 4.53
CA ALA A 44 1.67 11.95 3.44
C ALA A 44 2.21 13.36 3.71
N GLY A 45 2.70 13.64 4.93
CA GLY A 45 3.31 14.91 5.35
C GLY A 45 2.31 15.93 5.85
N TYR A 46 1.17 15.48 6.34
CA TYR A 46 0.22 16.32 7.05
C TYR A 46 0.54 16.36 8.56
N SER A 47 0.29 17.52 9.17
CA SER A 47 0.30 17.68 10.62
C SER A 47 -1.14 17.58 11.13
N VAL A 48 -1.47 16.49 11.80
CA VAL A 48 -2.82 16.22 12.28
C VAL A 48 -3.11 17.10 13.49
N GLN A 49 -4.12 17.98 13.36
CA GLN A 49 -4.53 18.88 14.43
C GLN A 49 -5.66 18.28 15.28
N THR A 50 -6.63 17.65 14.60
CA THR A 50 -7.84 17.12 15.25
C THR A 50 -8.31 15.85 14.57
N LEU A 51 -8.75 14.88 15.37
CA LEU A 51 -9.46 13.68 14.95
C LEU A 51 -10.92 13.78 15.35
N LEU A 52 -11.81 13.57 14.40
CA LEU A 52 -13.27 13.57 14.61
C LEU A 52 -13.83 12.17 14.35
N PRO A 53 -13.96 11.33 15.39
CA PRO A 53 -14.47 9.99 15.26
C PRO A 53 -15.98 9.99 14.99
N GLN A 54 -16.44 9.18 14.03
CA GLN A 54 -17.84 8.97 13.76
C GLN A 54 -18.17 7.48 13.60
N LYS A 55 -19.45 7.14 13.78
CA LYS A 55 -19.89 5.73 13.76
C LYS A 55 -19.83 5.14 12.34
N VAL A 56 -20.27 5.90 11.37
CA VAL A 56 -20.34 5.50 9.95
C VAL A 56 -20.15 6.73 9.09
N VAL A 57 -19.40 6.61 7.99
CA VAL A 57 -19.42 7.60 6.89
C VAL A 57 -20.69 7.34 6.09
N VAL A 58 -21.62 8.27 6.09
CA VAL A 58 -22.92 8.10 5.45
C VAL A 58 -22.78 8.42 3.96
N LYS A 59 -23.45 7.63 3.10
CA LYS A 59 -23.65 7.99 1.69
C LYS A 59 -24.62 9.17 1.59
N SER A 60 -24.10 10.37 1.75
CA SER A 60 -24.83 11.63 1.68
C SER A 60 -24.21 12.50 0.61
N GLU A 61 -24.78 13.68 0.39
CA GLU A 61 -24.29 14.69 -0.53
C GLU A 61 -22.85 15.16 -0.20
N TYR A 62 -22.42 15.03 1.06
CA TYR A 62 -21.12 15.50 1.57
C TYR A 62 -20.15 14.35 1.93
N GLY A 63 -20.53 13.09 1.78
CA GLY A 63 -19.77 11.97 2.34
C GLY A 63 -19.85 11.85 3.87
N VAL A 64 -20.41 12.86 4.53
CA VAL A 64 -20.76 12.93 5.95
C VAL A 64 -22.19 13.46 6.08
N GLY A 65 -22.81 13.34 7.25
CA GLY A 65 -24.14 13.92 7.49
C GLY A 65 -24.13 15.45 7.36
N VAL A 66 -25.27 16.05 6.95
CA VAL A 66 -25.39 17.52 6.75
C VAL A 66 -25.00 18.30 8.02
N GLY A 67 -25.48 17.87 9.19
CA GLY A 67 -25.09 18.49 10.46
C GLY A 67 -23.60 18.38 10.75
N LYS A 68 -22.97 17.25 10.36
CA LYS A 68 -21.52 17.08 10.51
C LYS A 68 -20.74 17.96 9.56
N ALA A 69 -21.25 18.21 8.35
CA ALA A 69 -20.60 19.12 7.40
C ALA A 69 -20.55 20.58 7.94
N ALA A 70 -21.62 21.02 8.63
CA ALA A 70 -21.63 22.34 9.29
C ALA A 70 -20.65 22.40 10.48
N GLU A 71 -20.62 21.35 11.34
CA GLU A 71 -19.66 21.22 12.44
C GLU A 71 -18.20 21.25 11.93
N LEU A 72 -17.94 20.63 10.79
CA LEU A 72 -16.59 20.57 10.19
C LEU A 72 -16.08 21.95 9.77
N LEU A 73 -16.96 22.87 9.35
CA LEU A 73 -16.60 24.26 9.03
C LEU A 73 -16.02 24.96 10.28
N GLU A 74 -16.70 24.83 11.42
CA GLU A 74 -16.24 25.42 12.69
C GLU A 74 -14.91 24.80 13.14
N VAL A 75 -14.83 23.48 13.19
CA VAL A 75 -13.62 22.77 13.64
C VAL A 75 -12.41 23.08 12.77
N VAL A 76 -12.57 23.13 11.45
CA VAL A 76 -11.48 23.45 10.51
C VAL A 76 -10.99 24.87 10.72
N SER A 77 -11.90 25.82 10.96
CA SER A 77 -11.57 27.22 11.21
C SER A 77 -10.84 27.40 12.54
N ASP A 78 -11.31 26.78 13.60
CA ASP A 78 -10.73 26.88 14.94
C ASP A 78 -9.31 26.31 15.01
N ASN A 79 -9.03 25.22 14.26
CA ASN A 79 -7.73 24.56 14.24
C ASN A 79 -6.78 25.09 13.14
N ASP A 80 -7.17 26.14 12.40
CA ASP A 80 -6.42 26.64 11.23
C ASP A 80 -5.99 25.50 10.28
N SER A 81 -6.86 24.51 10.10
CA SER A 81 -6.59 23.38 9.19
C SER A 81 -6.77 23.81 7.75
N LYS A 82 -5.83 23.46 6.89
CA LYS A 82 -5.88 23.76 5.44
C LYS A 82 -6.40 22.60 4.62
N THR A 83 -6.47 21.42 5.24
CA THR A 83 -6.93 20.18 4.60
C THR A 83 -7.87 19.43 5.53
N LEU A 84 -8.95 18.91 4.97
CA LEU A 84 -9.86 17.98 5.61
C LEU A 84 -9.65 16.59 5.00
N ILE A 85 -9.26 15.63 5.83
CA ILE A 85 -9.05 14.25 5.42
C ILE A 85 -10.25 13.42 5.85
N ILE A 86 -10.82 12.67 4.93
CA ILE A 86 -11.94 11.74 5.18
C ILE A 86 -11.43 10.31 5.03
N ASP A 87 -11.59 9.51 6.07
CA ASP A 87 -11.13 8.11 6.13
C ASP A 87 -12.06 7.15 5.36
N GLU A 88 -12.52 7.57 4.20
CA GLU A 88 -13.34 6.81 3.24
C GLU A 88 -13.09 7.29 1.82
N GLU A 89 -13.50 6.47 0.85
CA GLU A 89 -13.57 6.88 -0.55
C GLU A 89 -14.72 7.87 -0.75
N LEU A 90 -14.44 9.02 -1.35
CA LEU A 90 -15.44 10.02 -1.71
C LEU A 90 -15.64 10.08 -3.22
N THR A 91 -16.89 10.28 -3.63
CA THR A 91 -17.17 10.71 -5.01
C THR A 91 -16.69 12.13 -5.25
N SER A 92 -16.47 12.50 -6.51
CA SER A 92 -16.08 13.87 -6.88
C SER A 92 -17.05 14.92 -6.34
N SER A 93 -18.36 14.62 -6.38
CA SER A 93 -19.39 15.51 -5.88
C SER A 93 -19.32 15.71 -4.38
N GLN A 94 -19.16 14.61 -3.62
CA GLN A 94 -19.03 14.68 -2.17
C GLN A 94 -17.82 15.51 -1.76
N ALA A 95 -16.65 15.24 -2.35
CA ALA A 95 -15.44 15.99 -2.08
C ALA A 95 -15.59 17.48 -2.42
N ASN A 96 -16.20 17.80 -3.58
CA ASN A 96 -16.43 19.19 -4.01
C ASN A 96 -17.45 19.92 -3.14
N ASN A 97 -18.56 19.26 -2.79
CA ASN A 97 -19.59 19.87 -1.93
C ASN A 97 -19.03 20.12 -0.53
N LEU A 98 -18.29 19.16 0.03
CA LEU A 98 -17.67 19.32 1.34
C LEU A 98 -16.61 20.43 1.32
N SER A 99 -15.80 20.51 0.26
CA SER A 99 -14.82 21.59 0.07
C SER A 99 -15.47 22.98 -0.05
N LYS A 100 -16.64 23.07 -0.68
CA LYS A 100 -17.42 24.34 -0.76
C LYS A 100 -17.92 24.79 0.58
N VAL A 101 -18.36 23.84 1.44
CA VAL A 101 -18.86 24.14 2.79
C VAL A 101 -17.73 24.50 3.74
N THR A 102 -16.63 23.74 3.71
CA THR A 102 -15.53 23.90 4.67
C THR A 102 -14.48 24.91 4.23
N HIS A 103 -14.51 25.33 2.97
CA HIS A 103 -13.53 26.24 2.35
C HIS A 103 -12.07 25.75 2.37
N VAL A 104 -11.84 24.43 2.57
CA VAL A 104 -10.52 23.82 2.56
C VAL A 104 -10.43 22.71 1.52
N GLU A 105 -9.19 22.25 1.24
CA GLU A 105 -8.96 21.10 0.40
C GLU A 105 -9.49 19.83 1.09
N VAL A 106 -10.27 19.03 0.38
CA VAL A 106 -10.78 17.74 0.87
C VAL A 106 -9.99 16.61 0.22
N VAL A 107 -9.40 15.76 1.06
CA VAL A 107 -8.61 14.60 0.65
C VAL A 107 -9.28 13.36 1.21
N ASP A 108 -9.66 12.42 0.35
CA ASP A 108 -10.17 11.13 0.74
C ASP A 108 -9.03 10.12 1.02
N ARG A 109 -9.37 8.97 1.60
CA ARG A 109 -8.40 7.92 1.94
C ARG A 109 -7.59 7.48 0.73
N ASP A 110 -8.22 7.31 -0.41
CA ASP A 110 -7.57 6.86 -1.63
C ASP A 110 -6.55 7.89 -2.14
N ARG A 111 -6.92 9.15 -2.17
CA ARG A 111 -6.01 10.24 -2.55
C ARG A 111 -4.86 10.37 -1.56
N LEU A 112 -5.10 10.16 -0.27
CA LEU A 112 -4.07 10.17 0.77
C LEU A 112 -3.01 9.09 0.50
N ILE A 113 -3.43 7.85 0.22
CA ILE A 113 -2.53 6.75 -0.12
C ILE A 113 -1.74 7.04 -1.40
N LEU A 114 -2.39 7.57 -2.44
CA LEU A 114 -1.72 7.98 -3.69
C LEU A 114 -0.65 9.04 -3.44
N ASN A 115 -0.93 10.03 -2.58
CA ASN A 115 0.03 11.06 -2.21
C ASN A 115 1.27 10.47 -1.53
N ILE A 116 1.10 9.47 -0.65
CA ILE A 116 2.23 8.76 -0.02
C ILE A 116 3.05 8.03 -1.08
N PHE A 117 2.38 7.30 -1.98
CA PHE A 117 3.06 6.55 -3.03
C PHE A 117 3.81 7.46 -4.01
N ALA A 118 3.22 8.61 -4.39
CA ALA A 118 3.88 9.59 -5.23
C ALA A 118 5.17 10.13 -4.61
N ARG A 119 5.18 10.37 -3.30
CA ARG A 119 6.36 10.80 -2.55
C ARG A 119 7.46 9.72 -2.46
N ARG A 120 7.06 8.46 -2.38
CA ARG A 120 7.97 7.30 -2.21
C ARG A 120 8.46 6.71 -3.54
N ALA A 121 7.84 7.06 -4.67
CA ALA A 121 8.21 6.55 -5.99
C ALA A 121 9.53 7.15 -6.49
N THR A 122 10.62 6.43 -6.32
CA THR A 122 11.97 6.85 -6.76
C THR A 122 12.33 6.32 -8.14
N THR A 123 11.89 5.10 -8.49
CA THR A 123 12.19 4.47 -9.78
C THR A 123 11.19 4.85 -10.86
N THR A 124 11.61 4.79 -12.12
CA THR A 124 10.72 5.03 -13.28
C THR A 124 9.50 4.12 -13.26
N GLU A 125 9.66 2.85 -12.90
CA GLU A 125 8.56 1.90 -12.84
C GLU A 125 7.57 2.28 -11.72
N ALA A 126 8.05 2.58 -10.51
CA ALA A 126 7.20 3.02 -9.41
C ALA A 126 6.42 4.30 -9.77
N LYS A 127 7.06 5.27 -10.42
CA LYS A 127 6.40 6.49 -10.92
C LYS A 127 5.29 6.17 -11.93
N LEU A 128 5.52 5.24 -12.85
CA LEU A 128 4.52 4.81 -13.82
C LEU A 128 3.35 4.05 -13.15
N GLN A 129 3.62 3.25 -12.10
CA GLN A 129 2.60 2.58 -11.32
C GLN A 129 1.71 3.58 -10.56
N VAL A 130 2.32 4.57 -9.92
CA VAL A 130 1.59 5.67 -9.25
C VAL A 130 0.75 6.42 -10.27
N GLN A 131 1.32 6.81 -11.40
CA GLN A 131 0.61 7.49 -12.47
C GLN A 131 -0.58 6.68 -13.00
N LEU A 132 -0.42 5.35 -13.14
CA LEU A 132 -1.53 4.48 -13.53
C LEU A 132 -2.63 4.45 -12.47
N ALA A 133 -2.27 4.41 -11.18
CA ALA A 133 -3.23 4.44 -10.08
C ALA A 133 -3.97 5.79 -10.02
N GLU A 134 -3.27 6.92 -10.19
CA GLU A 134 -3.86 8.25 -10.27
C GLU A 134 -4.86 8.38 -11.44
N LEU A 135 -4.49 7.91 -12.62
CA LEU A 135 -5.39 7.91 -13.77
C LEU A 135 -6.65 7.06 -13.53
N LYS A 136 -6.51 5.89 -12.85
CA LYS A 136 -7.64 5.06 -12.47
C LYS A 136 -8.53 5.70 -11.41
N TYR A 137 -7.97 6.44 -10.47
CA TYR A 137 -8.68 7.22 -9.47
C TYR A 137 -9.44 8.39 -10.10
N GLU A 138 -8.88 9.06 -11.10
CA GLU A 138 -9.49 10.21 -11.77
C GLU A 138 -10.58 9.84 -12.79
N MET A 139 -10.49 8.67 -13.42
CA MET A 139 -11.44 8.27 -14.48
C MET A 139 -12.93 8.27 -14.06
N PRO A 140 -13.33 7.64 -12.93
CA PRO A 140 -14.72 7.72 -12.45
C PRO A 140 -15.12 9.16 -12.12
N ARG A 141 -14.22 9.93 -11.54
CA ARG A 141 -14.45 11.32 -11.13
C ARG A 141 -14.77 12.26 -12.29
N VAL A 142 -14.12 12.07 -13.42
CA VAL A 142 -14.44 12.83 -14.65
C VAL A 142 -15.83 12.47 -15.16
N ARG A 143 -16.25 11.21 -15.09
CA ARG A 143 -17.61 10.79 -15.47
C ARG A 143 -18.69 11.38 -14.56
N ASP A 144 -18.43 11.38 -13.25
CA ASP A 144 -19.39 11.91 -12.28
C ASP A 144 -19.57 13.43 -12.43
N ALA A 145 -18.50 14.16 -12.69
CA ALA A 145 -18.56 15.60 -12.93
C ALA A 145 -19.49 15.98 -14.10
N VAL A 146 -19.61 15.10 -15.11
CA VAL A 146 -20.55 15.27 -16.25
C VAL A 146 -21.99 15.14 -15.82
N ARG A 147 -22.30 14.06 -15.07
CA ARG A 147 -23.68 13.79 -14.66
C ARG A 147 -24.26 14.95 -13.84
N TYR A 148 -23.42 15.67 -13.10
CA TYR A 148 -23.84 16.80 -12.30
C TYR A 148 -23.95 18.13 -13.08
N SER A 149 -23.10 18.36 -14.09
CA SER A 149 -23.23 19.54 -14.95
C SER A 149 -24.44 19.46 -15.90
N VAL A 150 -24.82 18.25 -16.31
CA VAL A 150 -25.99 18.03 -17.19
C VAL A 150 -27.30 18.00 -16.38
N GLY A 151 -27.31 17.62 -15.10
CA GLY A 151 -28.49 17.55 -14.25
C GLY A 151 -28.96 18.91 -13.68
N GLY A 152 -28.15 19.96 -13.75
CA GLY A 152 -28.43 21.28 -13.17
C GLY A 152 -28.86 22.37 -14.15
N GLU A 153 -28.74 22.18 -15.45
CA GLU A 153 -29.12 23.17 -16.46
C GLU A 153 -30.24 22.66 -17.37
N ARG A 154 -31.28 23.47 -17.44
CA ARG A 154 -32.45 23.25 -18.31
C ARG A 154 -32.01 23.00 -19.77
N THR A 155 -32.64 22.03 -20.40
CA THR A 155 -32.65 21.68 -21.83
C THR A 155 -32.49 22.91 -22.74
N GLY A 156 -31.29 23.16 -23.24
CA GLY A 156 -31.05 24.24 -24.23
C GLY A 156 -29.63 24.38 -24.74
N PHE A 157 -28.61 23.98 -23.96
CA PHE A 157 -27.20 24.17 -24.34
C PHE A 157 -26.35 22.90 -24.15
N SER A 158 -26.93 21.74 -24.46
CA SER A 158 -26.46 20.40 -24.10
C SER A 158 -25.19 19.93 -24.86
N GLY A 159 -24.71 20.64 -25.86
CA GLY A 159 -23.67 20.12 -26.75
C GLY A 159 -22.21 20.38 -26.34
N MET A 160 -21.92 21.49 -25.65
CA MET A 160 -20.53 21.88 -25.40
C MET A 160 -19.92 21.30 -24.12
N GLY A 161 -20.71 21.10 -23.05
CA GLY A 161 -20.22 20.55 -21.79
C GLY A 161 -19.95 19.02 -21.91
N GLU A 162 -20.82 18.31 -22.60
CA GLU A 162 -20.69 16.87 -22.87
C GLU A 162 -19.47 16.58 -23.76
N SER A 163 -19.25 17.37 -24.81
CA SER A 163 -18.06 17.27 -25.67
C SER A 163 -16.73 17.51 -24.92
N ALA A 164 -16.67 18.50 -24.04
CA ALA A 164 -15.43 18.80 -23.28
C ALA A 164 -15.05 17.68 -22.31
N VAL A 165 -16.04 17.01 -21.75
CA VAL A 165 -15.80 15.90 -20.82
C VAL A 165 -15.44 14.63 -21.55
N ASP A 166 -16.09 14.32 -22.67
CA ASP A 166 -15.69 13.21 -23.53
C ASP A 166 -14.25 13.38 -24.02
N VAL A 167 -13.85 14.58 -24.39
CA VAL A 167 -12.46 14.91 -24.72
C VAL A 167 -11.51 14.62 -23.55
N LYS A 168 -11.86 15.05 -22.33
CA LYS A 168 -11.06 14.79 -21.13
C LYS A 168 -10.99 13.30 -20.81
N PHE A 169 -12.11 12.59 -20.88
CA PHE A 169 -12.18 11.15 -20.66
C PHE A 169 -11.33 10.38 -21.67
N MET A 170 -11.43 10.73 -22.95
CA MET A 170 -10.62 10.11 -24.02
C MET A 170 -9.12 10.44 -23.84
N ALA A 171 -8.77 11.64 -23.39
CA ALA A 171 -7.39 12.00 -23.07
C ALA A 171 -6.84 11.13 -21.91
N LEU A 172 -7.57 10.97 -20.82
CA LEU A 172 -7.19 10.08 -19.71
C LEU A 172 -7.03 8.63 -20.16
N LYS A 173 -7.94 8.14 -21.00
CA LYS A 173 -7.88 6.77 -21.56
C LYS A 173 -6.62 6.57 -22.42
N ARG A 174 -6.27 7.54 -23.25
CA ARG A 174 -5.02 7.51 -24.06
C ARG A 174 -3.79 7.53 -23.17
N GLN A 175 -3.75 8.40 -22.14
CA GLN A 175 -2.65 8.44 -21.18
C GLN A 175 -2.50 7.11 -20.44
N MET A 176 -3.62 6.51 -19.98
CA MET A 176 -3.60 5.21 -19.31
C MET A 176 -3.06 4.10 -20.21
N THR A 177 -3.40 4.09 -21.49
CA THR A 177 -2.86 3.13 -22.48
C THR A 177 -1.36 3.31 -22.64
N SER A 178 -0.89 4.55 -22.83
CA SER A 178 0.54 4.85 -22.95
C SER A 178 1.33 4.45 -21.71
N VAL A 179 0.79 4.72 -20.49
CA VAL A 179 1.44 4.31 -19.23
C VAL A 179 1.49 2.79 -19.10
N LYS A 180 0.41 2.06 -19.46
CA LYS A 180 0.41 0.60 -19.47
C LYS A 180 1.46 0.02 -20.41
N GLU A 181 1.61 0.55 -21.61
CA GLU A 181 2.64 0.11 -22.57
C GLU A 181 4.06 0.32 -22.02
N LYS A 182 4.32 1.48 -21.40
CA LYS A 182 5.61 1.75 -20.74
C LYS A 182 5.88 0.78 -19.59
N LEU A 183 4.86 0.46 -18.79
CA LEU A 183 4.95 -0.53 -17.71
C LEU A 183 5.27 -1.93 -18.26
N VAL A 184 4.60 -2.37 -19.32
CA VAL A 184 4.89 -3.67 -19.96
C VAL A 184 6.36 -3.75 -20.42
N ARG A 185 6.91 -2.68 -20.98
CA ARG A 185 8.32 -2.62 -21.36
C ARG A 185 9.25 -2.71 -20.15
N ALA A 186 8.96 -2.00 -19.06
CA ALA A 186 9.72 -2.08 -17.81
C ALA A 186 9.66 -3.49 -17.18
N GLN A 187 8.51 -4.15 -17.23
CA GLN A 187 8.31 -5.51 -16.73
C GLN A 187 9.04 -6.57 -17.57
N SER A 188 9.18 -6.38 -18.89
CA SER A 188 9.92 -7.31 -19.74
C SER A 188 11.38 -7.41 -19.31
N TYR A 189 12.00 -6.31 -18.93
CA TYR A 189 13.36 -6.28 -18.38
C TYR A 189 13.48 -7.08 -17.07
N ARG A 190 12.50 -6.95 -16.17
CA ARG A 190 12.45 -7.77 -14.94
C ARG A 190 12.30 -9.26 -15.23
N LYS A 191 11.51 -9.64 -16.24
CA LYS A 191 11.37 -11.06 -16.63
C LYS A 191 12.71 -11.66 -17.03
N VAL A 192 13.51 -10.93 -17.80
CA VAL A 192 14.88 -11.36 -18.19
C VAL A 192 15.76 -11.52 -16.96
N GLN A 193 15.77 -10.53 -16.06
CA GLN A 193 16.54 -10.64 -14.81
C GLN A 193 16.07 -11.82 -13.93
N ARG A 194 14.76 -12.12 -13.88
CA ARG A 194 14.24 -13.29 -13.14
C ARG A 194 14.74 -14.61 -13.76
N VAL A 195 14.77 -14.71 -15.09
CA VAL A 195 15.30 -15.91 -15.77
C VAL A 195 16.76 -16.09 -15.43
N GLU A 196 17.56 -15.02 -15.44
CA GLU A 196 18.96 -15.08 -15.06
C GLU A 196 19.16 -15.45 -13.59
N ARG A 197 18.36 -14.89 -12.67
CA ARG A 197 18.36 -15.26 -11.25
C ARG A 197 18.01 -16.74 -11.03
N ARG A 198 17.05 -17.29 -11.80
CA ARG A 198 16.71 -18.71 -11.74
C ARG A 198 17.86 -19.61 -12.18
N LYS A 199 18.74 -19.16 -13.07
CA LYS A 199 19.95 -19.89 -13.45
C LYS A 199 20.94 -20.04 -12.30
N LEU A 200 20.87 -19.16 -11.29
CA LEU A 200 21.72 -19.23 -10.10
C LEU A 200 21.27 -20.34 -9.13
N ASP A 201 20.12 -20.98 -9.36
CA ASP A 201 19.52 -22.03 -8.53
C ASP A 201 19.41 -21.67 -7.02
N LEU A 202 19.24 -20.36 -6.76
CA LEU A 202 19.07 -19.84 -5.39
C LEU A 202 17.58 -19.76 -5.04
N PRO A 203 17.18 -20.28 -3.86
CA PRO A 203 15.82 -20.11 -3.38
C PRO A 203 15.46 -18.63 -3.24
N PHE A 204 14.22 -18.28 -3.56
CA PHE A 204 13.72 -16.91 -3.50
C PHE A 204 12.78 -16.73 -2.29
N VAL A 205 13.19 -15.88 -1.35
CA VAL A 205 12.47 -15.59 -0.11
C VAL A 205 11.98 -14.15 -0.15
N SER A 206 10.68 -13.91 0.03
CA SER A 206 10.11 -12.58 0.08
C SER A 206 9.60 -12.23 1.47
N LEU A 207 9.85 -10.99 1.90
CA LEU A 207 9.25 -10.44 3.11
C LEU A 207 7.89 -9.86 2.77
N ALA A 208 6.87 -10.23 3.52
CA ALA A 208 5.52 -9.68 3.45
C ALA A 208 5.08 -9.25 4.85
N GLY A 209 4.04 -8.44 4.93
CA GLY A 209 3.46 -8.02 6.21
C GLY A 209 2.93 -6.60 6.15
N TYR A 210 2.22 -6.24 7.19
CA TYR A 210 1.62 -4.92 7.32
C TYR A 210 2.71 -3.82 7.35
N THR A 211 2.34 -2.57 7.08
CA THR A 211 3.25 -1.44 7.27
C THR A 211 3.77 -1.43 8.72
N SER A 212 5.00 -0.97 8.92
CA SER A 212 5.67 -0.88 10.24
C SER A 212 5.90 -2.21 10.98
N SER A 213 5.67 -3.39 10.36
CA SER A 213 5.95 -4.71 10.96
C SER A 213 7.45 -5.05 11.09
N GLY A 214 8.35 -4.19 10.57
CA GLY A 214 9.80 -4.38 10.65
C GLY A 214 10.41 -5.16 9.48
N LYS A 215 9.76 -5.19 8.29
CA LYS A 215 10.29 -5.86 7.08
C LYS A 215 11.65 -5.33 6.67
N THR A 216 11.80 -4.02 6.54
CA THR A 216 13.05 -3.38 6.10
C THR A 216 14.15 -3.56 7.14
N THR A 217 13.83 -3.50 8.43
CA THR A 217 14.76 -3.79 9.52
C THR A 217 15.28 -5.23 9.45
N LEU A 218 14.37 -6.19 9.28
CA LEU A 218 14.76 -7.60 9.10
C LEU A 218 15.59 -7.79 7.83
N PHE A 219 15.21 -7.15 6.72
CA PHE A 219 15.97 -7.21 5.47
C PHE A 219 17.41 -6.69 5.68
N ASN A 220 17.58 -5.52 6.28
CA ASN A 220 18.89 -4.93 6.58
C ASN A 220 19.73 -5.88 7.45
N ARG A 221 19.10 -6.44 8.50
CA ARG A 221 19.77 -7.34 9.44
C ARG A 221 20.25 -8.64 8.80
N LEU A 222 19.50 -9.17 7.86
CA LEU A 222 19.86 -10.42 7.17
C LEU A 222 20.83 -10.18 6.00
N SER A 223 20.73 -9.05 5.31
CA SER A 223 21.55 -8.71 4.14
C SER A 223 22.84 -7.96 4.48
N ALA A 224 23.03 -7.56 5.74
CA ALA A 224 24.10 -6.66 6.19
C ALA A 224 24.12 -5.31 5.42
N GLU A 225 22.96 -4.85 4.99
CA GLU A 225 22.76 -3.54 4.34
C GLU A 225 22.25 -2.52 5.35
N SER A 226 22.41 -1.24 5.01
CA SER A 226 21.87 -0.10 5.75
C SER A 226 20.88 0.67 4.85
N LYS A 227 19.75 0.07 4.52
CA LYS A 227 18.64 0.81 3.92
C LYS A 227 18.08 1.79 4.94
N GLU A 228 17.61 2.92 4.45
CA GLU A 228 16.91 3.88 5.29
C GLU A 228 15.69 3.21 5.96
N GLU A 229 15.76 3.11 7.28
CA GLU A 229 14.66 2.68 8.14
C GLU A 229 13.94 3.93 8.62
N SER A 230 12.66 4.01 8.37
CA SER A 230 11.82 5.12 8.81
C SER A 230 10.60 4.54 9.53
N PRO A 231 10.16 5.12 10.63
CA PRO A 231 8.90 4.75 11.27
C PRO A 231 7.68 5.06 10.38
N SER A 232 7.88 5.82 9.31
CA SER A 232 6.82 6.22 8.39
C SER A 232 6.32 5.04 7.55
N LEU A 233 5.02 5.01 7.27
CA LEU A 233 4.38 4.00 6.44
C LEU A 233 4.95 3.99 5.01
N PHE A 234 4.98 2.80 4.39
CA PHE A 234 5.45 2.58 3.02
C PHE A 234 6.89 3.04 2.76
N THR A 235 7.81 2.75 3.67
CA THR A 235 9.25 3.01 3.47
C THR A 235 9.77 2.37 2.20
N THR A 236 9.28 1.18 1.87
CA THR A 236 9.63 0.45 0.66
C THR A 236 8.46 0.45 -0.31
N LEU A 237 8.54 1.18 -1.42
CA LEU A 237 7.61 1.11 -2.54
C LEU A 237 8.20 0.30 -3.71
N THR A 238 9.52 0.27 -3.83
CA THR A 238 10.25 -0.50 -4.86
C THR A 238 10.89 -1.71 -4.21
N THR A 239 10.61 -2.90 -4.73
CA THR A 239 11.21 -4.14 -4.23
C THR A 239 12.73 -4.11 -4.37
N THR A 240 13.43 -4.45 -3.30
CA THR A 240 14.88 -4.64 -3.32
C THR A 240 15.19 -6.10 -3.07
N THR A 241 16.01 -6.70 -3.93
CA THR A 241 16.40 -8.11 -3.83
C THR A 241 17.91 -8.22 -3.67
N ARG A 242 18.36 -9.05 -2.73
CA ARG A 242 19.77 -9.31 -2.45
C ARG A 242 20.03 -10.80 -2.23
N ALA A 243 21.21 -11.25 -2.60
CA ALA A 243 21.70 -12.57 -2.23
C ALA A 243 22.26 -12.51 -0.81
N VAL A 244 21.73 -13.33 0.08
CA VAL A 244 22.05 -13.35 1.52
C VAL A 244 22.61 -14.70 1.91
N ASN A 245 23.73 -14.73 2.65
CA ASN A 245 24.24 -15.92 3.27
C ASN A 245 23.45 -16.19 4.57
N LEU A 246 22.91 -17.39 4.71
CA LEU A 246 22.10 -17.74 5.88
C LEU A 246 22.90 -18.48 6.95
N ASP A 247 24.01 -19.10 6.58
CA ASP A 247 24.89 -19.83 7.49
C ASP A 247 26.36 -19.76 7.06
N ASP A 248 27.23 -20.30 7.93
CA ASP A 248 28.68 -20.37 7.68
C ASP A 248 29.08 -21.30 6.53
N THR A 249 28.15 -22.15 6.07
CA THR A 249 28.35 -23.05 4.93
C THR A 249 28.09 -22.38 3.59
N MET A 250 27.96 -21.06 3.56
CA MET A 250 27.76 -20.22 2.37
C MET A 250 26.47 -20.55 1.60
N ARG A 251 25.48 -21.13 2.26
CA ARG A 251 24.16 -21.34 1.65
C ARG A 251 23.44 -20.02 1.48
N ARG A 252 23.14 -19.70 0.25
CA ARG A 252 22.58 -18.41 -0.15
C ARG A 252 21.13 -18.53 -0.53
N VAL A 253 20.37 -17.47 -0.25
CA VAL A 253 19.03 -17.25 -0.75
C VAL A 253 18.93 -15.87 -1.36
N MET A 254 18.01 -15.69 -2.27
CA MET A 254 17.62 -14.37 -2.74
C MET A 254 16.54 -13.83 -1.82
N LEU A 255 16.85 -12.81 -1.03
CA LEU A 255 15.91 -12.14 -0.13
C LEU A 255 15.34 -10.88 -0.78
N SER A 256 14.03 -10.70 -0.74
CA SER A 256 13.34 -9.53 -1.29
C SER A 256 12.52 -8.81 -0.21
N ASP A 257 12.73 -7.51 -0.08
CA ASP A 257 11.88 -6.62 0.71
C ASP A 257 10.76 -6.07 -0.18
N THR A 258 9.51 -6.13 0.28
CA THR A 258 8.33 -5.73 -0.50
C THR A 258 7.55 -4.59 0.16
N VAL A 259 6.58 -4.05 -0.57
CA VAL A 259 5.65 -3.03 -0.08
C VAL A 259 4.86 -3.55 1.12
N GLY A 260 4.70 -2.72 2.15
CA GLY A 260 3.84 -3.04 3.29
C GLY A 260 2.36 -3.02 2.92
N PHE A 261 1.59 -3.94 3.50
CA PHE A 261 0.14 -3.93 3.37
C PHE A 261 -0.49 -2.89 4.30
N ILE A 262 -1.69 -2.45 3.96
CA ILE A 262 -2.56 -1.61 4.77
C ILE A 262 -3.99 -2.13 4.67
N SER A 263 -4.84 -1.74 5.60
CA SER A 263 -6.26 -2.07 5.53
C SER A 263 -6.94 -1.33 4.37
N ARG A 264 -8.01 -1.89 3.85
CA ARG A 264 -8.86 -1.24 2.85
C ARG A 264 -8.10 -0.66 1.65
N LEU A 265 -7.05 -1.38 1.16
CA LEU A 265 -6.34 -0.96 -0.05
C LEU A 265 -7.25 -1.14 -1.27
N PRO A 266 -7.51 -0.09 -2.06
CA PRO A 266 -8.39 -0.18 -3.23
C PRO A 266 -7.90 -1.19 -4.28
N THR A 267 -8.81 -1.94 -4.86
CA THR A 267 -8.49 -2.98 -5.86
C THR A 267 -7.71 -2.41 -7.05
N TYR A 268 -8.05 -1.20 -7.51
CA TYR A 268 -7.36 -0.57 -8.64
C TYR A 268 -5.89 -0.22 -8.30
N MET A 269 -5.56 0.05 -7.02
CA MET A 269 -4.18 0.22 -6.57
C MET A 269 -3.44 -1.11 -6.54
N VAL A 270 -4.08 -2.19 -6.03
CA VAL A 270 -3.49 -3.54 -6.09
C VAL A 270 -3.13 -3.90 -7.54
N GLU A 271 -4.00 -3.61 -8.49
CA GLU A 271 -3.72 -3.83 -9.91
C GLU A 271 -2.58 -2.95 -10.46
N ALA A 272 -2.51 -1.68 -10.06
CA ALA A 272 -1.43 -0.78 -10.50
C ALA A 272 -0.06 -1.23 -9.96
N PHE A 273 -0.02 -1.72 -8.72
CA PHE A 273 1.19 -2.22 -8.06
C PHE A 273 1.39 -3.73 -8.20
N ARG A 274 0.61 -4.38 -9.05
CA ARG A 274 0.65 -5.84 -9.26
C ARG A 274 2.06 -6.34 -9.54
N SER A 275 2.85 -5.64 -10.36
CA SER A 275 4.20 -6.09 -10.71
C SER A 275 5.16 -6.07 -9.51
N THR A 276 4.94 -5.20 -8.54
CA THR A 276 5.68 -5.16 -7.28
C THR A 276 5.24 -6.30 -6.36
N LEU A 277 3.93 -6.55 -6.29
CA LEU A 277 3.35 -7.63 -5.49
C LEU A 277 3.58 -9.02 -6.13
N GLU A 278 3.79 -9.09 -7.44
CA GLU A 278 4.13 -10.35 -8.13
C GLU A 278 5.41 -11.02 -7.61
N GLU A 279 6.34 -10.29 -7.00
CA GLU A 279 7.51 -10.89 -6.35
C GLU A 279 7.09 -11.89 -5.26
N LEU A 280 5.96 -11.65 -4.58
CA LEU A 280 5.39 -12.59 -3.61
C LEU A 280 4.88 -13.87 -4.29
N THR A 281 4.29 -13.78 -5.48
CA THR A 281 3.77 -14.95 -6.20
C THR A 281 4.86 -15.88 -6.69
N TYR A 282 6.06 -15.34 -6.94
CA TYR A 282 7.23 -16.10 -7.41
C TYR A 282 8.13 -16.60 -6.29
N ALA A 283 7.91 -16.16 -5.05
CA ALA A 283 8.71 -16.59 -3.91
C ALA A 283 8.53 -18.08 -3.61
N ASP A 284 9.63 -18.76 -3.32
CA ASP A 284 9.62 -20.13 -2.84
C ASP A 284 9.15 -20.17 -1.36
N LEU A 285 9.44 -19.11 -0.62
CA LEU A 285 9.00 -18.91 0.77
C LEU A 285 8.66 -17.44 1.00
N ILE A 286 7.57 -17.19 1.70
CA ILE A 286 7.17 -15.86 2.15
C ILE A 286 7.27 -15.79 3.66
N LEU A 287 8.04 -14.84 4.16
CA LEU A 287 8.08 -14.50 5.58
C LEU A 287 7.02 -13.43 5.84
N LEU A 288 5.91 -13.83 6.44
CA LEU A 288 4.83 -12.90 6.81
C LEU A 288 5.10 -12.34 8.19
N LEU A 289 5.53 -11.07 8.25
CA LEU A 289 5.88 -10.40 9.50
C LEU A 289 4.65 -9.75 10.14
N LEU A 290 4.46 -10.04 11.43
CA LEU A 290 3.54 -9.33 12.31
C LEU A 290 4.29 -8.68 13.46
N ASP A 291 3.78 -7.56 13.91
CA ASP A 291 4.29 -6.83 15.08
C ASP A 291 3.66 -7.42 16.35
N ALA A 292 4.47 -8.07 17.18
CA ALA A 292 4.02 -8.68 18.43
C ALA A 292 3.70 -7.66 19.53
N SER A 293 4.12 -6.39 19.37
CA SER A 293 3.85 -5.32 20.33
C SER A 293 2.44 -4.72 20.22
N GLU A 294 1.74 -5.04 19.13
CA GLU A 294 0.36 -4.59 18.91
C GLU A 294 -0.62 -5.30 19.84
N ASP A 295 -1.77 -4.67 20.10
CA ASP A 295 -2.85 -5.35 20.81
C ASP A 295 -3.44 -6.50 19.96
N GLU A 296 -4.19 -7.39 20.61
CA GLU A 296 -4.75 -8.60 19.97
C GLU A 296 -5.66 -8.27 18.78
N GLU A 297 -6.51 -7.24 18.95
CA GLU A 297 -7.46 -6.84 17.91
C GLU A 297 -6.73 -6.30 16.68
N ALA A 298 -5.74 -5.42 16.88
CA ALA A 298 -4.91 -4.89 15.80
C ALA A 298 -4.12 -6.00 15.08
N MET A 299 -3.51 -6.94 15.82
CA MET A 299 -2.82 -8.09 15.23
C MET A 299 -3.77 -8.94 14.39
N ARG A 300 -4.98 -9.21 14.88
CA ARG A 300 -6.01 -9.98 14.17
C ARG A 300 -6.43 -9.31 12.86
N ILE A 301 -6.69 -8.00 12.90
CA ILE A 301 -7.04 -7.21 11.71
C ILE A 301 -5.88 -7.22 10.70
N LYS A 302 -4.65 -6.98 11.17
CA LYS A 302 -3.45 -6.93 10.33
C LYS A 302 -3.15 -8.28 9.69
N LEU A 303 -3.22 -9.37 10.45
CA LEU A 303 -3.01 -10.73 9.92
C LEU A 303 -4.05 -11.07 8.87
N ARG A 304 -5.33 -10.83 9.15
CA ARG A 304 -6.42 -11.09 8.21
C ARG A 304 -6.22 -10.30 6.91
N THR A 305 -5.93 -9.02 7.00
CA THR A 305 -5.64 -8.17 5.83
C THR A 305 -4.49 -8.71 5.00
N CYS A 306 -3.41 -9.18 5.65
CA CYS A 306 -2.27 -9.78 4.97
C CYS A 306 -2.66 -11.08 4.25
N LEU A 307 -3.39 -11.98 4.92
CA LEU A 307 -3.81 -13.26 4.36
C LEU A 307 -4.79 -13.05 3.19
N ASP A 308 -5.75 -12.13 3.32
CA ASP A 308 -6.69 -11.78 2.25
C ASP A 308 -5.94 -11.25 1.02
N THR A 309 -4.93 -10.38 1.22
CA THR A 309 -4.11 -9.85 0.14
C THR A 309 -3.28 -10.96 -0.53
N LEU A 310 -2.67 -11.87 0.24
CA LEU A 310 -1.94 -13.02 -0.31
C LEU A 310 -2.88 -13.96 -1.07
N GLY A 311 -4.11 -14.16 -0.57
CA GLY A 311 -5.16 -14.92 -1.23
C GLY A 311 -5.57 -14.32 -2.59
N GLN A 312 -5.75 -13.00 -2.67
CA GLN A 312 -6.03 -12.28 -3.93
C GLN A 312 -4.88 -12.45 -4.94
N LEU A 313 -3.65 -12.55 -4.46
CA LEU A 313 -2.46 -12.84 -5.28
C LEU A 313 -2.30 -14.33 -5.62
N LYS A 314 -3.20 -15.20 -5.13
CA LYS A 314 -3.16 -16.65 -5.33
C LYS A 314 -1.86 -17.30 -4.82
N VAL A 315 -1.39 -16.85 -3.68
CA VAL A 315 -0.23 -17.43 -2.99
C VAL A 315 -0.69 -18.65 -2.21
N ASP A 316 0.03 -19.79 -2.35
CA ASP A 316 -0.24 -21.00 -1.59
C ASP A 316 0.16 -20.81 -0.12
N SER A 317 -0.71 -21.18 0.82
CA SER A 317 -0.49 -21.07 2.26
C SER A 317 0.76 -21.81 2.74
N ASP A 318 1.08 -22.94 2.10
CA ASP A 318 2.26 -23.75 2.43
C ASP A 318 3.58 -23.01 2.23
N ARG A 319 3.59 -21.96 1.40
CA ARG A 319 4.74 -21.10 1.18
C ARG A 319 4.84 -19.95 2.18
N VAL A 320 3.88 -19.81 3.08
CA VAL A 320 3.87 -18.72 4.07
C VAL A 320 4.41 -19.23 5.41
N LEU A 321 5.37 -18.52 5.96
CA LEU A 321 5.89 -18.67 7.31
C LEU A 321 5.58 -17.43 8.11
N LEU A 322 4.77 -17.57 9.16
CA LEU A 322 4.43 -16.46 10.03
C LEU A 322 5.59 -16.15 10.99
N VAL A 323 5.94 -14.87 11.07
CA VAL A 323 7.05 -14.38 11.90
C VAL A 323 6.53 -13.24 12.80
N LEU A 324 6.49 -13.50 14.11
CA LEU A 324 6.22 -12.48 15.11
C LEU A 324 7.50 -11.70 15.39
N ASN A 325 7.52 -10.44 15.00
CA ASN A 325 8.66 -9.55 15.18
C ASN A 325 8.44 -8.61 16.38
N LYS A 326 9.51 -7.96 16.84
CA LYS A 326 9.55 -7.02 17.95
C LYS A 326 9.29 -7.67 19.32
N ILE A 327 9.72 -8.91 19.50
CA ILE A 327 9.61 -9.59 20.80
C ILE A 327 10.47 -8.97 21.90
N ASP A 328 11.40 -8.10 21.55
CA ASP A 328 12.28 -7.37 22.46
C ASP A 328 11.55 -6.30 23.29
N ILE A 329 10.35 -5.91 22.87
CA ILE A 329 9.54 -4.86 23.54
C ILE A 329 8.25 -5.40 24.15
N ILE A 330 8.10 -6.72 24.24
CA ILE A 330 6.97 -7.38 24.89
C ILE A 330 7.46 -8.27 26.04
N GLU A 331 6.60 -8.44 27.04
CA GLU A 331 6.86 -9.36 28.16
C GLU A 331 6.71 -10.82 27.73
N ASP A 332 7.48 -11.72 28.35
CA ASP A 332 7.44 -13.16 28.07
C ASP A 332 6.06 -13.78 28.22
N GLN A 333 5.26 -13.29 29.19
CA GLN A 333 3.90 -13.76 29.40
C GLN A 333 3.01 -13.46 28.19
N ARG A 334 3.14 -12.27 27.61
CA ARG A 334 2.42 -11.91 26.39
C ARG A 334 2.88 -12.70 25.17
N ALA A 335 4.18 -12.96 25.07
CA ALA A 335 4.74 -13.78 23.99
C ALA A 335 4.18 -15.22 23.99
N ARG A 336 3.87 -15.78 25.17
CA ARG A 336 3.21 -17.09 25.33
C ARG A 336 1.72 -17.00 25.00
N ALA A 337 1.03 -15.97 25.51
CA ALA A 337 -0.39 -15.78 25.26
C ALA A 337 -0.71 -15.66 23.75
N ILE A 338 0.15 -15.01 22.97
CA ILE A 338 -0.01 -14.92 21.51
C ILE A 338 0.05 -16.29 20.84
N GLU A 339 0.90 -17.22 21.30
CA GLU A 339 0.98 -18.59 20.73
C GLU A 339 -0.27 -19.43 21.02
N GLU A 340 -0.91 -19.21 22.16
CA GLU A 340 -2.11 -19.93 22.59
C GLU A 340 -3.39 -19.43 21.90
N GLU A 341 -3.33 -18.28 21.22
CA GLU A 341 -4.48 -17.73 20.52
C GLU A 341 -4.94 -18.67 19.38
N PRO A 342 -6.28 -18.86 19.25
CA PRO A 342 -6.85 -19.70 18.20
C PRO A 342 -6.43 -19.29 16.78
N LEU A 343 -6.14 -17.99 16.60
CA LEU A 343 -5.70 -17.44 15.33
C LEU A 343 -4.38 -18.00 14.81
N PHE A 344 -3.50 -18.45 15.72
CA PHE A 344 -2.16 -18.96 15.40
C PHE A 344 -2.02 -20.48 15.49
N LYS A 345 -3.06 -21.19 15.99
CA LYS A 345 -3.00 -22.64 16.27
C LYS A 345 -2.58 -23.50 15.10
N ASP A 346 -2.99 -23.13 13.90
CA ASP A 346 -2.72 -23.90 12.67
C ASP A 346 -1.53 -23.33 11.87
N LEU A 347 -0.87 -22.29 12.39
CA LEU A 347 0.22 -21.62 11.71
C LEU A 347 1.56 -21.95 12.38
N SER A 348 2.57 -22.26 11.56
CA SER A 348 3.95 -22.36 12.05
C SER A 348 4.48 -20.97 12.35
N VAL A 349 4.53 -20.60 13.62
CA VAL A 349 4.93 -19.27 14.09
C VAL A 349 6.38 -19.29 14.55
N LEU A 350 7.16 -18.29 14.15
CA LEU A 350 8.50 -18.00 14.67
C LEU A 350 8.51 -16.63 15.35
N LYS A 351 9.19 -16.55 16.49
CA LYS A 351 9.38 -15.32 17.25
C LYS A 351 10.77 -14.75 17.02
N ILE A 352 10.85 -13.47 16.67
CA ILE A 352 12.11 -12.79 16.42
C ILE A 352 12.11 -11.36 16.95
N SER A 353 13.28 -10.82 17.13
CA SER A 353 13.52 -9.38 17.12
C SER A 353 14.53 -9.04 16.01
N ALA A 354 14.08 -8.28 15.01
CA ALA A 354 14.98 -7.79 13.97
C ALA A 354 16.02 -6.82 14.51
N VAL A 355 15.72 -6.10 15.60
CA VAL A 355 16.61 -5.12 16.24
C VAL A 355 17.64 -5.81 17.11
N SER A 356 17.22 -6.62 18.09
CA SER A 356 18.16 -7.29 19.02
C SER A 356 18.87 -8.50 18.40
N GLY A 357 18.27 -9.12 17.37
CA GLY A 357 18.77 -10.34 16.76
C GLY A 357 18.25 -11.62 17.40
N ALA A 358 17.42 -11.52 18.44
CA ALA A 358 16.80 -12.69 19.05
C ALA A 358 15.98 -13.50 18.03
N GLY A 359 16.08 -14.83 18.06
CA GLY A 359 15.35 -15.73 17.17
C GLY A 359 15.87 -15.79 15.70
N LEU A 360 16.81 -14.96 15.29
CA LEU A 360 17.29 -14.94 13.89
C LEU A 360 18.01 -16.21 13.47
N HIS A 361 18.73 -16.86 14.38
CA HIS A 361 19.34 -18.16 14.09
C HIS A 361 18.29 -19.22 13.77
N GLN A 362 17.21 -19.29 14.54
CA GLN A 362 16.09 -20.18 14.29
C GLN A 362 15.39 -19.86 12.98
N LEU A 363 15.21 -18.57 12.66
CA LEU A 363 14.63 -18.12 11.39
C LEU A 363 15.49 -18.57 10.21
N ARG A 364 16.81 -18.39 10.24
CA ARG A 364 17.75 -18.83 9.20
C ARG A 364 17.65 -20.36 8.96
N ASN A 365 17.64 -21.14 10.02
CA ASN A 365 17.50 -22.60 9.95
C ASN A 365 16.14 -23.00 9.35
N ARG A 366 15.06 -22.31 9.71
CA ARG A 366 13.72 -22.58 9.16
C ARG A 366 13.63 -22.23 7.68
N ILE A 367 14.22 -21.11 7.26
CA ILE A 367 14.31 -20.76 5.84
C ILE A 367 15.02 -21.87 5.07
N LEU A 368 16.20 -22.29 5.53
CA LEU A 368 16.97 -23.34 4.88
C LEU A 368 16.24 -24.69 4.81
N SER A 369 15.50 -25.06 5.85
CA SER A 369 14.73 -26.32 5.88
C SER A 369 13.53 -26.29 4.91
N ARG A 370 12.82 -25.15 4.84
CA ARG A 370 11.64 -24.97 3.97
C ARG A 370 12.02 -24.86 2.49
N THR A 371 13.15 -24.23 2.18
CA THR A 371 13.60 -24.06 0.79
C THR A 371 14.26 -25.30 0.21
N ARG A 372 14.86 -26.19 1.04
CA ARG A 372 15.42 -27.47 0.59
C ARG A 372 14.40 -28.45 0.02
N LYS A 373 13.19 -28.52 0.57
CA LYS A 373 12.15 -29.47 0.11
C LYS A 373 11.67 -29.18 -1.31
N GLN A 374 11.79 -27.96 -1.81
CA GLN A 374 11.31 -27.60 -3.14
C GLN A 374 12.30 -27.95 -4.26
N VAL A 375 13.59 -28.06 -3.98
CA VAL A 375 14.59 -28.49 -4.96
C VAL A 375 14.40 -29.96 -5.34
N ILE A 376 13.93 -30.80 -4.38
CA ILE A 376 13.72 -32.24 -4.62
C ILE A 376 12.41 -32.53 -5.37
N THR A 377 11.39 -31.69 -5.21
CA THR A 377 10.07 -31.88 -5.88
C THR A 377 10.02 -31.29 -7.29
N ARG A 378 11.00 -30.49 -7.70
CA ARG A 378 11.13 -29.95 -9.06
C ARG A 378 12.06 -30.78 -9.96
N ALA A 379 12.26 -32.07 -9.69
CA ALA A 379 12.86 -32.96 -10.67
C ALA A 379 12.01 -32.91 -11.95
N PRO A 380 12.61 -32.67 -13.12
CA PRO A 380 11.86 -32.57 -14.36
C PRO A 380 11.16 -33.90 -14.57
N SER A 381 9.85 -33.88 -14.81
CA SER A 381 9.15 -35.00 -15.43
C SER A 381 9.74 -35.16 -16.84
N CYS A 382 10.92 -35.78 -16.88
CA CYS A 382 11.60 -36.11 -18.11
C CYS A 382 10.91 -37.32 -18.72
N CYS A 383 10.35 -37.12 -19.88
CA CYS A 383 10.15 -38.11 -20.94
C CYS A 383 9.55 -39.45 -20.56
N LYS A 384 8.22 -39.52 -20.52
CA LYS A 384 7.53 -40.72 -20.98
C LYS A 384 7.02 -40.44 -22.42
N ASN A 385 7.86 -40.62 -23.39
CA ASN A 385 7.54 -40.98 -24.80
C ASN A 385 8.78 -40.75 -25.69
N CYS A 386 9.84 -41.59 -25.44
CA CYS A 386 10.70 -42.02 -26.53
C CYS A 386 10.31 -43.51 -26.78
N LYS A 387 9.45 -43.73 -27.75
CA LYS A 387 9.40 -45.02 -28.47
C LYS A 387 9.75 -44.67 -29.91
N LEU A 388 10.90 -45.23 -30.32
CA LEU A 388 11.27 -45.69 -31.66
C LEU A 388 10.44 -45.22 -32.84
#